data_3fd7c5d3a1465077a6c2992758c45e90
#
_entry.id   3fd7c5d3a1465077a6c2992758c45e90
#
_cell.length_a   1.000
_cell.length_b   1.000
_cell.length_c   1.000
_cell.angle_alpha   90.00
_cell.angle_beta   90.00
_cell.angle_gamma   90.00
#
_symmetry.space_group_name_H-M   'P 1'
#
loop_
_entity.id
_entity.type
_entity.pdbx_description
1 polymer ?
#
loop_
_entity_poly.entity_id
_entity_poly.type
_entity_poly.pdbx_seq_one_letter_code
_entity_poly.pdbx_strand_id
1 'polypeptide(L)'
;MSDLERNKQAVLAFYDLAFNQSRPREAMALYAGDTYIQHNPGVKDGKTGFIDYFEEMGRRFPEKRVHFKRVIAEGNFVVLHCLQEWPGNQDWVGIDIFRLDDAGKIVEHWDVLQTAPETPANANGMF
;
A
#
# COMPACT_ATOMS: atom_id res chain seq x y z
N MET A 1 7.93 5.53 -21.64
CA MET A 1 7.24 4.70 -20.64
C MET A 1 5.75 4.80 -20.86
N SER A 2 5.03 3.69 -20.91
CA SER A 2 3.58 3.71 -21.03
C SER A 2 2.94 4.26 -19.75
N ASP A 3 1.67 4.68 -19.84
CA ASP A 3 0.93 5.13 -18.67
C ASP A 3 0.81 4.01 -17.63
N LEU A 4 0.65 2.76 -18.05
CA LEU A 4 0.58 1.62 -17.15
C LEU A 4 1.88 1.46 -16.36
N GLU A 5 3.03 1.53 -17.03
CA GLU A 5 4.33 1.44 -16.36
C GLU A 5 4.59 2.62 -15.43
N ARG A 6 4.23 3.83 -15.88
CA ARG A 6 4.33 5.04 -15.05
C ARG A 6 3.50 4.88 -13.77
N ASN A 7 2.27 4.39 -13.90
CA ASN A 7 1.36 4.21 -12.77
C ASN A 7 1.87 3.13 -11.81
N LYS A 8 2.37 2.01 -12.32
CA LYS A 8 2.99 0.97 -11.48
C LYS A 8 4.15 1.54 -10.67
N GLN A 9 5.04 2.26 -11.31
CA GLN A 9 6.22 2.83 -10.64
C GLN A 9 5.82 3.85 -9.58
N ALA A 10 4.82 4.70 -9.86
CA ALA A 10 4.34 5.67 -8.90
C ALA A 10 3.76 5.00 -7.64
N VAL A 11 2.95 3.96 -7.82
CA VAL A 11 2.33 3.23 -6.71
C VAL A 11 3.38 2.49 -5.88
N LEU A 12 4.33 1.83 -6.52
CA LEU A 12 5.42 1.14 -5.81
C LEU A 12 6.26 2.13 -4.99
N ALA A 13 6.65 3.24 -5.60
CA ALA A 13 7.44 4.26 -4.92
C ALA A 13 6.66 4.89 -3.75
N PHE A 14 5.38 5.17 -3.96
CA PHE A 14 4.49 5.71 -2.93
C PHE A 14 4.41 4.80 -1.70
N TYR A 15 4.12 3.53 -1.94
CA TYR A 15 3.91 2.59 -0.83
C TYR A 15 5.22 2.21 -0.13
N ASP A 16 6.31 2.11 -0.88
CA ASP A 16 7.64 1.91 -0.30
C ASP A 16 8.02 3.08 0.61
N LEU A 17 7.81 4.29 0.15
CA LEU A 17 8.15 5.50 0.91
C LEU A 17 7.33 5.60 2.19
N ALA A 18 6.01 5.35 2.09
CA ALA A 18 5.12 5.44 3.25
C ALA A 18 5.31 4.29 4.23
N PHE A 19 5.35 3.06 3.75
CA PHE A 19 5.37 1.85 4.58
C PHE A 19 6.79 1.50 5.05
N ASN A 20 7.72 1.32 4.11
CA ASN A 20 9.07 0.84 4.43
C ASN A 20 9.95 1.94 5.00
N GLN A 21 9.83 3.16 4.51
CA GLN A 21 10.66 4.28 4.92
C GLN A 21 10.02 5.14 6.00
N SER A 22 8.75 4.90 6.32
CA SER A 22 7.97 5.65 7.33
C SER A 22 7.97 7.17 7.06
N ARG A 23 7.80 7.54 5.79
CA ARG A 23 7.80 8.93 5.32
C ARG A 23 6.48 9.24 4.60
N PRO A 24 5.32 9.14 5.30
CA PRO A 24 4.02 9.28 4.65
C PRO A 24 3.72 10.70 4.15
N ARG A 25 4.24 11.73 4.80
CA ARG A 25 4.04 13.12 4.35
C ARG A 25 4.69 13.34 2.99
N GLU A 26 5.91 12.84 2.83
CA GLU A 26 6.64 12.94 1.57
C GLU A 26 5.97 12.12 0.49
N ALA A 27 5.49 10.91 0.85
CA ALA A 27 4.77 10.04 -0.09
C ALA A 27 3.52 10.75 -0.63
N MET A 28 2.73 11.36 0.24
CA MET A 28 1.55 12.12 -0.16
C MET A 28 1.91 13.34 -1.02
N ALA A 29 2.95 14.08 -0.63
CA ALA A 29 3.35 15.27 -1.37
C ALA A 29 3.81 14.96 -2.80
N LEU A 30 4.53 13.83 -2.97
CA LEU A 30 5.11 13.46 -4.26
C LEU A 30 4.13 12.73 -5.19
N TYR A 31 3.26 11.89 -4.63
CA TYR A 31 2.52 10.91 -5.44
C TYR A 31 1.00 11.01 -5.38
N ALA A 32 0.42 11.66 -4.37
CA ALA A 32 -1.03 11.79 -4.28
C ALA A 32 -1.53 12.99 -5.10
N GLY A 33 -2.76 12.87 -5.58
CA GLY A 33 -3.46 13.96 -6.25
C GLY A 33 -4.09 14.94 -5.27
N ASP A 34 -5.06 15.71 -5.76
CA ASP A 34 -5.75 16.72 -4.92
C ASP A 34 -6.56 16.09 -3.80
N THR A 35 -7.11 14.90 -4.05
CA THR A 35 -7.89 14.15 -3.06
C THR A 35 -7.30 12.76 -2.90
N TYR A 36 -7.58 12.14 -1.75
CA TYR A 36 -7.20 10.75 -1.49
C TYR A 36 -8.36 10.10 -0.72
N ILE A 37 -9.07 9.20 -1.38
CA ILE A 37 -10.24 8.53 -0.83
C ILE A 37 -9.80 7.18 -0.27
N GLN A 38 -10.03 6.95 1.02
CA GLN A 38 -9.61 5.74 1.70
C GLN A 38 -10.78 4.80 1.96
N HIS A 39 -10.63 3.52 1.57
CA HIS A 39 -11.63 2.50 1.83
C HIS A 39 -11.21 1.45 2.87
N ASN A 40 -9.97 1.50 3.37
CA ASN A 40 -9.57 0.63 4.48
C ASN A 40 -10.29 1.12 5.75
N PRO A 41 -11.13 0.27 6.38
CA PRO A 41 -11.94 0.70 7.53
C PRO A 41 -11.13 1.01 8.79
N GLY A 42 -9.87 0.60 8.83
CA GLY A 42 -8.97 0.88 9.96
C GLY A 42 -8.17 2.16 9.81
N VAL A 43 -8.33 2.89 8.71
CA VAL A 43 -7.59 4.12 8.43
C VAL A 43 -8.58 5.25 8.17
N LYS A 44 -8.41 6.38 8.84
CA LYS A 44 -9.28 7.55 8.61
C LYS A 44 -9.11 8.06 7.19
N ASP A 45 -10.19 8.63 6.65
CA ASP A 45 -10.22 9.11 5.27
C ASP A 45 -9.26 10.27 5.03
N GLY A 46 -8.89 10.44 3.76
CA GLY A 46 -8.10 11.55 3.28
C GLY A 46 -6.60 11.43 3.51
N LYS A 47 -5.88 12.44 3.04
CA LYS A 47 -4.41 12.48 3.15
C LYS A 47 -3.95 12.49 4.59
N THR A 48 -4.63 13.26 5.44
CA THR A 48 -4.29 13.35 6.86
C THR A 48 -4.45 12.00 7.56
N GLY A 49 -5.54 11.28 7.27
CA GLY A 49 -5.76 9.94 7.82
C GLY A 49 -4.63 8.97 7.47
N PHE A 50 -4.19 8.98 6.22
CA PHE A 50 -3.08 8.16 5.76
C PHE A 50 -1.77 8.55 6.47
N ILE A 51 -1.48 9.84 6.54
CA ILE A 51 -0.26 10.35 7.19
C ILE A 51 -0.24 9.94 8.66
N ASP A 52 -1.32 10.19 9.38
CA ASP A 52 -1.42 9.87 10.81
C ASP A 52 -1.23 8.38 11.06
N TYR A 53 -1.84 7.54 10.23
CA TYR A 53 -1.72 6.08 10.34
C TYR A 53 -0.27 5.63 10.21
N PHE A 54 0.43 6.04 9.15
CA PHE A 54 1.80 5.59 8.91
C PHE A 54 2.82 6.27 9.83
N GLU A 55 2.56 7.47 10.32
CA GLU A 55 3.40 8.07 11.36
C GLU A 55 3.29 7.27 12.65
N GLU A 56 2.07 6.86 13.06
CA GLU A 56 1.86 6.03 14.24
C GLU A 56 2.50 4.65 14.06
N MET A 57 2.28 4.01 12.91
CA MET A 57 2.87 2.70 12.64
C MET A 57 4.40 2.76 12.58
N GLY A 58 4.96 3.85 12.05
CA GLY A 58 6.41 4.06 12.03
C GLY A 58 7.02 4.17 13.43
N ARG A 59 6.29 4.77 14.37
CA ARG A 59 6.72 4.84 15.78
C ARG A 59 6.64 3.49 16.47
N ARG A 60 5.53 2.77 16.27
CA ARG A 60 5.26 1.50 16.96
C ARG A 60 6.02 0.32 16.37
N PHE A 61 6.19 0.32 15.06
CA PHE A 61 6.80 -0.78 14.31
C PHE A 61 7.83 -0.24 13.32
N PRO A 62 8.97 0.28 13.80
CA PRO A 62 9.96 0.91 12.91
C PRO A 62 10.60 -0.06 11.92
N GLU A 63 10.55 -1.36 12.19
CA GLU A 63 11.11 -2.40 11.33
C GLU A 63 10.07 -3.08 10.45
N LYS A 64 8.84 -2.57 10.41
CA LYS A 64 7.82 -3.11 9.51
C LYS A 64 8.27 -3.04 8.07
N ARG A 65 7.88 -4.04 7.26
CA ARG A 65 8.24 -4.11 5.85
C ARG A 65 7.05 -4.56 5.03
N VAL A 66 6.89 -4.00 3.84
CA VAL A 66 6.02 -4.54 2.81
C VAL A 66 6.88 -5.00 1.64
N HIS A 67 6.57 -6.20 1.15
CA HIS A 67 7.21 -6.79 -0.02
C HIS A 67 6.16 -6.89 -1.12
N PHE A 68 6.47 -6.37 -2.29
CA PHE A 68 5.57 -6.38 -3.44
C PHE A 68 5.80 -7.66 -4.22
N LYS A 69 4.87 -8.61 -4.11
CA LYS A 69 4.98 -9.90 -4.77
C LYS A 69 4.52 -9.85 -6.22
N ARG A 70 3.49 -9.06 -6.51
CA ARG A 70 2.96 -8.84 -7.86
C ARG A 70 2.46 -7.42 -8.00
N VAL A 71 2.61 -6.89 -9.20
CA VAL A 71 2.09 -5.57 -9.57
C VAL A 71 1.35 -5.72 -10.89
N ILE A 72 0.09 -5.32 -10.91
CA ILE A 72 -0.77 -5.45 -12.08
C ILE A 72 -1.42 -4.09 -12.33
N ALA A 73 -1.43 -3.62 -13.58
CA ALA A 73 -2.06 -2.36 -13.93
C ALA A 73 -2.99 -2.54 -15.13
N GLU A 74 -4.15 -1.91 -15.04
CA GLU A 74 -5.13 -1.85 -16.14
C GLU A 74 -5.88 -0.52 -16.04
N GLY A 75 -6.01 0.19 -17.16
CA GLY A 75 -6.63 1.51 -17.14
C GLY A 75 -5.87 2.44 -16.22
N ASN A 76 -6.59 3.06 -15.29
CA ASN A 76 -6.01 3.93 -14.27
C ASN A 76 -5.94 3.26 -12.88
N PHE A 77 -5.97 1.94 -12.84
CA PHE A 77 -5.86 1.16 -11.60
C PHE A 77 -4.54 0.41 -11.54
N VAL A 78 -3.99 0.30 -10.34
CA VAL A 78 -2.83 -0.55 -10.05
C VAL A 78 -3.18 -1.44 -8.87
N VAL A 79 -2.88 -2.73 -9.01
CA VAL A 79 -3.11 -3.74 -7.97
C VAL A 79 -1.78 -4.25 -7.48
N LEU A 80 -1.59 -4.27 -6.17
CA LEU A 80 -0.41 -4.85 -5.51
C LEU A 80 -0.84 -6.08 -4.72
N HIS A 81 -0.07 -7.15 -4.86
CA HIS A 81 -0.16 -8.32 -3.99
C HIS A 81 1.04 -8.28 -3.05
N CYS A 82 0.80 -8.14 -1.75
CA CYS A 82 1.82 -7.77 -0.78
C CYS A 82 1.93 -8.75 0.37
N LEU A 83 3.17 -8.97 0.81
CA LEU A 83 3.47 -9.52 2.13
C LEU A 83 3.81 -8.36 3.06
N GLN A 84 3.14 -8.27 4.21
CA GLN A 84 3.47 -7.30 5.25
C GLN A 84 4.06 -8.04 6.45
N GLU A 85 5.25 -7.62 6.85
CA GLU A 85 5.91 -8.13 8.06
C GLU A 85 5.84 -7.08 9.15
N TRP A 86 5.34 -7.50 10.31
CA TRP A 86 5.21 -6.67 11.51
C TRP A 86 5.96 -7.38 12.64
N PRO A 87 7.27 -7.10 12.83
CA PRO A 87 8.09 -7.86 13.79
C PRO A 87 7.45 -7.98 15.16
N GLY A 88 7.40 -9.21 15.68
CA GLY A 88 6.71 -9.54 16.92
C GLY A 88 5.24 -9.91 16.74
N ASN A 89 4.70 -9.85 15.52
CA ASN A 89 3.31 -10.15 15.19
C ASN A 89 3.24 -11.07 13.97
N GLN A 90 2.02 -11.52 13.66
CA GLN A 90 1.79 -12.34 12.46
C GLN A 90 2.05 -11.53 11.20
N ASP A 91 2.47 -12.23 10.14
CA ASP A 91 2.51 -11.66 8.80
C ASP A 91 1.09 -11.46 8.27
N TRP A 92 0.95 -10.48 7.39
CA TRP A 92 -0.31 -10.19 6.71
C TRP A 92 -0.13 -10.31 5.21
N VAL A 93 -1.19 -10.75 4.55
CA VAL A 93 -1.31 -10.75 3.10
C VAL A 93 -2.26 -9.62 2.72
N GLY A 94 -1.84 -8.75 1.83
CA GLY A 94 -2.67 -7.64 1.35
C GLY A 94 -2.85 -7.68 -0.16
N ILE A 95 -4.08 -7.42 -0.60
CA ILE A 95 -4.36 -7.04 -1.98
C ILE A 95 -4.79 -5.59 -1.93
N ASP A 96 -3.97 -4.71 -2.49
CA ASP A 96 -4.21 -3.27 -2.51
C ASP A 96 -4.58 -2.84 -3.92
N ILE A 97 -5.58 -1.98 -4.03
CA ILE A 97 -5.99 -1.39 -5.31
C ILE A 97 -5.86 0.12 -5.19
N PHE A 98 -5.17 0.73 -6.13
CA PHE A 98 -5.01 2.17 -6.23
C PHE A 98 -5.63 2.67 -7.53
N ARG A 99 -6.35 3.78 -7.46
CA ARG A 99 -6.79 4.50 -8.65
C ARG A 99 -5.97 5.79 -8.77
N LEU A 100 -5.54 6.08 -10.00
CA LEU A 100 -4.76 7.27 -10.29
C LEU A 100 -5.56 8.19 -11.21
N ASP A 101 -5.25 9.49 -11.17
CA ASP A 101 -5.83 10.46 -12.11
C ASP A 101 -5.05 10.47 -13.43
N ASP A 102 -5.49 11.30 -14.37
CA ASP A 102 -4.86 11.37 -15.69
C ASP A 102 -3.41 11.87 -15.65
N ALA A 103 -3.04 12.59 -14.59
CA ALA A 103 -1.68 13.05 -14.38
C ALA A 103 -0.78 12.00 -13.71
N GLY A 104 -1.32 10.81 -13.40
CA GLY A 104 -0.58 9.74 -12.74
C GLY A 104 -0.46 9.93 -11.23
N LYS A 105 -1.36 10.69 -10.61
CA LYS A 105 -1.37 10.90 -9.17
C LYS A 105 -2.40 9.97 -8.51
N ILE A 106 -2.06 9.45 -7.35
CA ILE A 106 -2.89 8.50 -6.60
C ILE A 106 -4.01 9.27 -5.91
N VAL A 107 -5.26 8.86 -6.15
CA VAL A 107 -6.45 9.57 -5.65
C VAL A 107 -7.40 8.67 -4.85
N GLU A 108 -7.21 7.35 -4.86
CA GLU A 108 -8.12 6.44 -4.17
C GLU A 108 -7.45 5.10 -3.89
N HIS A 109 -7.80 4.49 -2.75
CA HIS A 109 -7.18 3.25 -2.30
C HIS A 109 -8.21 2.32 -1.65
N TRP A 110 -8.18 1.06 -2.03
CA TRP A 110 -8.89 -0.05 -1.39
C TRP A 110 -7.88 -1.11 -1.00
N ASP A 111 -8.17 -1.88 0.04
CA ASP A 111 -7.43 -3.09 0.31
C ASP A 111 -8.29 -4.14 1.00
N VAL A 112 -7.83 -5.38 0.93
CA VAL A 112 -8.33 -6.48 1.72
C VAL A 112 -7.14 -7.16 2.34
N LEU A 113 -7.17 -7.35 3.64
CA LEU A 113 -6.06 -7.87 4.42
C LEU A 113 -6.47 -9.15 5.13
N GLN A 114 -5.53 -10.09 5.20
CA GLN A 114 -5.72 -11.37 5.88
C GLN A 114 -4.40 -11.75 6.55
N THR A 115 -4.48 -12.26 7.78
CA THR A 115 -3.28 -12.81 8.44
C THR A 115 -2.85 -14.10 7.75
N ALA A 116 -1.54 -14.30 7.63
CA ALA A 116 -1.00 -15.56 7.13
C ALA A 116 -1.08 -16.61 8.24
N PRO A 117 -1.75 -17.77 8.01
CA PRO A 117 -1.92 -18.77 9.05
C PRO A 117 -0.64 -19.58 9.28
N GLU A 118 -0.45 -20.04 10.54
CA GLU A 118 0.67 -20.92 10.89
C GLU A 118 0.50 -22.32 10.32
N THR A 119 -0.75 -22.79 10.19
CA THR A 119 -1.08 -24.14 9.73
C THR A 119 -2.05 -24.08 8.56
N PRO A 120 -1.55 -23.75 7.36
CA PRO A 120 -2.41 -23.68 6.17
C PRO A 120 -2.89 -25.07 5.73
N ALA A 121 -4.05 -25.09 5.04
CA ALA A 121 -4.62 -26.34 4.53
C ALA A 121 -3.85 -26.89 3.30
N ASN A 122 -3.03 -26.09 2.65
CA ASN A 122 -2.19 -26.49 1.53
C ASN A 122 -0.80 -25.87 1.69
N ALA A 123 0.16 -26.34 0.89
CA ALA A 123 1.57 -25.94 0.98
C ALA A 123 1.98 -24.95 -0.11
N ASN A 124 1.02 -24.32 -0.80
CA ASN A 124 1.34 -23.40 -1.92
C ASN A 124 1.78 -22.01 -1.46
N GLY A 125 1.45 -21.64 -0.24
CA GLY A 125 1.64 -20.28 0.26
C GLY A 125 0.58 -19.32 -0.26
N MET A 126 0.67 -18.07 0.16
CA MET A 126 -0.31 -17.03 -0.19
C MET A 126 0.25 -15.99 -1.16
N PHE A 127 1.42 -16.24 -1.71
CA PHE A 127 2.12 -15.24 -2.54
C PHE A 127 2.52 -15.76 -3.90
#